data_9a65ad3dd4c70b36a1809ed60c3a76a0
#
_entry.id   9a65ad3dd4c70b36a1809ed60c3a76a0
#
_cell.length_a   1.000
_cell.length_b   1.000
_cell.length_c   1.000
_cell.angle_alpha   90.00
_cell.angle_beta   90.00
_cell.angle_gamma   90.00
#
_symmetry.space_group_name_H-M   'P 1'
#
loop_
_entity.id
_entity.type
_entity.pdbx_description
1 polymer ?
#
loop_
_entity_poly.entity_id
_entity_poly.type
_entity_poly.pdbx_seq_one_letter_code
_entity_poly.pdbx_strand_id
1 'polypeptide(L)'
;MLIDIGVNFSNSRFDKDRREVLERARDAGVEKLILTGTSVAESEAVVELCHEFGESFPDMLYATVGIHPHDAKALNRESIGILRTLAANPCVVAIGEMGLDFNRNFSTPAQQEKAFEAQLELAAELQLPVFLHERDAADRQLQILRTYRDHLVDAVTHCFTGSREALYGYLDLDLHIGITGWVCDDKRGTELQGLV
;
A
#
# COMPACT_ATOMS: atom_id res chain seq x y z
N MET A 1 -14.34 -13.64 8.04
CA MET A 1 -12.90 -13.29 7.97
C MET A 1 -12.78 -11.86 7.50
N LEU A 2 -12.17 -10.99 8.29
CA LEU A 2 -11.84 -9.62 7.90
C LEU A 2 -10.32 -9.50 7.77
N ILE A 3 -9.85 -8.86 6.70
CA ILE A 3 -8.45 -8.52 6.48
C ILE A 3 -8.40 -7.00 6.32
N ASP A 4 -7.69 -6.31 7.23
CA ASP A 4 -7.48 -4.87 7.13
C ASP A 4 -6.17 -4.62 6.39
N ILE A 5 -6.26 -4.01 5.21
CA ILE A 5 -5.10 -3.64 4.39
C ILE A 5 -4.83 -2.14 4.52
N GLY A 6 -3.56 -1.74 4.62
CA GLY A 6 -3.21 -0.31 4.68
C GLY A 6 -3.20 0.26 6.10
N VAL A 7 -2.65 -0.49 7.05
CA VAL A 7 -2.62 -0.09 8.47
C VAL A 7 -1.30 0.64 8.80
N ASN A 8 -1.39 1.93 9.16
CA ASN A 8 -0.24 2.75 9.55
C ASN A 8 0.16 2.48 11.02
N PHE A 9 0.52 1.25 11.34
CA PHE A 9 0.73 0.79 12.71
C PHE A 9 2.07 1.19 13.33
N SER A 10 3.04 1.60 12.51
CA SER A 10 4.31 2.21 12.93
C SER A 10 4.13 3.61 13.54
N ASN A 11 2.97 4.27 13.30
CA ASN A 11 2.70 5.60 13.82
C ASN A 11 2.78 5.63 15.35
N SER A 12 3.46 6.65 15.90
CA SER A 12 3.69 6.82 17.34
C SER A 12 2.42 6.95 18.19
N ARG A 13 1.25 7.18 17.56
CA ARG A 13 -0.04 7.15 18.27
C ARG A 13 -0.34 5.81 18.90
N PHE A 14 0.21 4.73 18.34
CA PHE A 14 0.04 3.35 18.82
C PHE A 14 1.10 2.92 19.85
N ASP A 15 2.15 3.70 20.11
CA ASP A 15 3.28 3.30 20.99
C ASP A 15 2.84 2.87 22.39
N LYS A 16 1.74 3.41 22.89
CA LYS A 16 1.27 3.18 24.25
C LYS A 16 0.38 1.94 24.39
N ASP A 17 -0.28 1.50 23.33
CA ASP A 17 -1.32 0.47 23.39
C ASP A 17 -1.34 -0.46 22.16
N ARG A 18 -0.20 -0.66 21.48
CA ARG A 18 -0.13 -1.55 20.29
C ARG A 18 -0.71 -2.93 20.54
N ARG A 19 -0.32 -3.57 21.65
CA ARG A 19 -0.81 -4.90 22.00
C ARG A 19 -2.32 -4.91 22.19
N GLU A 20 -2.85 -3.97 22.93
CA GLU A 20 -4.28 -3.85 23.20
C GLU A 20 -5.08 -3.54 21.91
N VAL A 21 -4.49 -2.79 20.97
CA VAL A 21 -5.09 -2.56 19.64
C VAL A 21 -5.20 -3.87 18.86
N LEU A 22 -4.14 -4.68 18.85
CA LEU A 22 -4.16 -6.00 18.19
C LEU A 22 -5.16 -6.95 18.83
N GLU A 23 -5.25 -6.98 20.16
CA GLU A 23 -6.23 -7.78 20.88
C GLU A 23 -7.66 -7.36 20.52
N ARG A 24 -7.97 -6.06 20.53
CA ARG A 24 -9.27 -5.53 20.13
C ARG A 24 -9.61 -5.84 18.67
N ALA A 25 -8.64 -5.75 17.76
CA ALA A 25 -8.83 -6.07 16.35
C ALA A 25 -9.19 -7.55 16.18
N ARG A 26 -8.42 -8.45 16.82
CA ARG A 26 -8.68 -9.90 16.82
C ARG A 26 -10.07 -10.21 17.41
N ASP A 27 -10.41 -9.63 18.55
CA ASP A 27 -11.68 -9.86 19.24
C ASP A 27 -12.87 -9.32 18.43
N ALA A 28 -12.65 -8.31 17.57
CA ALA A 28 -13.62 -7.79 16.60
C ALA A 28 -13.71 -8.64 15.30
N GLY A 29 -12.93 -9.72 15.17
CA GLY A 29 -12.95 -10.61 14.02
C GLY A 29 -12.04 -10.18 12.85
N VAL A 30 -11.09 -9.28 13.11
CA VAL A 30 -10.00 -9.00 12.15
C VAL A 30 -8.95 -10.11 12.29
N GLU A 31 -8.83 -10.92 11.25
CA GLU A 31 -7.93 -12.07 11.27
C GLU A 31 -6.52 -11.69 10.77
N LYS A 32 -6.42 -10.72 9.85
CA LYS A 32 -5.13 -10.29 9.30
C LYS A 32 -5.05 -8.77 9.20
N LEU A 33 -3.86 -8.25 9.45
CA LEU A 33 -3.50 -6.84 9.29
C LEU A 33 -2.29 -6.74 8.36
N ILE A 34 -2.37 -5.90 7.34
CA ILE A 34 -1.24 -5.58 6.47
C ILE A 34 -0.74 -4.20 6.84
N LEU A 35 0.42 -4.17 7.51
CA LEU A 35 1.09 -2.95 7.96
C LEU A 35 1.79 -2.30 6.78
N THR A 36 1.61 -0.99 6.61
CA THR A 36 2.04 -0.29 5.40
C THR A 36 3.40 0.38 5.57
N GLY A 37 4.38 -0.02 4.78
CA GLY A 37 5.64 0.69 4.60
C GLY A 37 5.48 1.81 3.58
N THR A 38 5.80 3.06 3.95
CA THR A 38 5.64 4.26 3.11
C THR A 38 6.97 4.93 2.77
N SER A 39 8.05 4.50 3.41
CA SER A 39 9.44 4.89 3.18
C SER A 39 10.34 3.73 3.56
N VAL A 40 11.65 3.83 3.32
CA VAL A 40 12.61 2.81 3.79
C VAL A 40 12.50 2.64 5.30
N ALA A 41 12.52 3.72 6.07
CA ALA A 41 12.45 3.67 7.53
C ALA A 41 11.13 3.06 8.04
N GLU A 42 9.99 3.45 7.44
CA GLU A 42 8.69 2.86 7.79
C GLU A 42 8.60 1.38 7.39
N SER A 43 9.20 1.00 6.25
CA SER A 43 9.27 -0.39 5.81
C SER A 43 10.07 -1.26 6.78
N GLU A 44 11.20 -0.76 7.29
CA GLU A 44 11.97 -1.42 8.35
C GLU A 44 11.12 -1.56 9.63
N ALA A 45 10.48 -0.47 10.06
CA ALA A 45 9.68 -0.45 11.29
C ALA A 45 8.49 -1.42 11.23
N VAL A 46 7.76 -1.53 10.12
CA VAL A 46 6.63 -2.47 10.02
C VAL A 46 7.09 -3.93 9.98
N VAL A 47 8.24 -4.23 9.38
CA VAL A 47 8.83 -5.58 9.44
C VAL A 47 9.25 -5.93 10.88
N GLU A 48 9.86 -4.99 11.59
CA GLU A 48 10.20 -5.17 13.02
C GLU A 48 8.95 -5.43 13.87
N LEU A 49 7.87 -4.69 13.66
CA LEU A 49 6.59 -4.91 14.36
C LEU A 49 6.00 -6.29 14.06
N CYS A 50 6.09 -6.78 12.83
CA CYS A 50 5.67 -8.15 12.51
C CYS A 50 6.48 -9.19 13.30
N HIS A 51 7.78 -8.99 13.48
CA HIS A 51 8.61 -9.87 14.28
C HIS A 51 8.32 -9.75 15.78
N GLU A 52 8.18 -8.52 16.30
CA GLU A 52 7.93 -8.25 17.72
C GLU A 52 6.62 -8.91 18.20
N PHE A 53 5.56 -8.80 17.41
CA PHE A 53 4.24 -9.29 17.79
C PHE A 53 3.89 -10.66 17.22
N GLY A 54 4.69 -11.21 16.29
CA GLY A 54 4.37 -12.45 15.55
C GLY A 54 4.16 -13.67 16.46
N GLU A 55 4.94 -13.83 17.53
CA GLU A 55 4.74 -14.93 18.49
C GLU A 55 3.42 -14.81 19.27
N SER A 56 3.02 -13.58 19.61
CA SER A 56 1.78 -13.30 20.38
C SER A 56 0.53 -13.33 19.51
N PHE A 57 0.68 -13.04 18.22
CA PHE A 57 -0.41 -12.96 17.24
C PHE A 57 -0.01 -13.73 15.97
N PRO A 58 0.09 -15.07 16.06
CA PRO A 58 0.53 -15.89 14.94
C PRO A 58 -0.40 -15.73 13.73
N ASP A 59 0.19 -15.61 12.54
CA ASP A 59 -0.50 -15.46 11.25
C ASP A 59 -1.43 -14.24 11.13
N MET A 60 -1.27 -13.24 12.02
CA MET A 60 -2.10 -12.04 12.00
C MET A 60 -1.42 -10.84 11.31
N LEU A 61 -0.10 -10.68 11.45
CA LEU A 61 0.61 -9.50 10.98
C LEU A 61 1.42 -9.77 9.73
N TYR A 62 1.17 -8.95 8.73
CA TYR A 62 1.92 -8.91 7.47
C TYR A 62 2.34 -7.47 7.17
N ALA A 63 3.24 -7.28 6.22
CA ALA A 63 3.74 -5.96 5.86
C ALA A 63 3.79 -5.76 4.35
N THR A 64 3.73 -4.51 3.92
CA THR A 64 4.22 -4.06 2.63
C THR A 64 5.51 -3.26 2.81
N VAL A 65 6.36 -3.23 1.81
CA VAL A 65 7.60 -2.43 1.81
C VAL A 65 7.69 -1.58 0.55
N GLY A 66 7.84 -0.27 0.71
CA GLY A 66 7.82 0.64 -0.44
C GLY A 66 8.15 2.08 -0.11
N ILE A 67 8.08 2.92 -1.13
CA ILE A 67 8.28 4.37 -1.07
C ILE A 67 7.04 5.05 -1.65
N HIS A 68 6.28 5.69 -0.78
CA HIS A 68 5.09 6.46 -1.11
C HIS A 68 5.42 7.65 -2.02
N PRO A 69 4.52 8.09 -2.91
CA PRO A 69 4.76 9.26 -3.77
C PRO A 69 5.20 10.52 -3.03
N HIS A 70 4.82 10.71 -1.78
CA HIS A 70 5.29 11.86 -0.99
C HIS A 70 6.80 11.83 -0.74
N ASP A 71 7.40 10.65 -0.63
CA ASP A 71 8.82 10.44 -0.36
C ASP A 71 9.62 10.00 -1.60
N ALA A 72 9.01 10.02 -2.78
CA ALA A 72 9.61 9.59 -4.04
C ALA A 72 10.95 10.30 -4.37
N LYS A 73 11.15 11.53 -3.89
CA LYS A 73 12.42 12.27 -3.99
C LYS A 73 13.59 11.58 -3.26
N ALA A 74 13.31 10.72 -2.29
CA ALA A 74 14.33 9.97 -1.55
C ALA A 74 14.78 8.69 -2.28
N LEU A 75 14.11 8.32 -3.39
CA LEU A 75 14.49 7.13 -4.15
C LEU A 75 15.93 7.24 -4.65
N ASN A 76 16.70 6.20 -4.38
CA ASN A 76 18.03 5.99 -4.93
C ASN A 76 18.33 4.48 -5.07
N ARG A 77 19.51 4.12 -5.56
CA ARG A 77 19.87 2.71 -5.75
C ARG A 77 19.96 1.93 -4.44
N GLU A 78 20.39 2.59 -3.38
CA GLU A 78 20.51 1.97 -2.05
C GLU A 78 19.13 1.66 -1.47
N SER A 79 18.16 2.60 -1.57
CA SER A 79 16.80 2.39 -1.08
C SER A 79 16.10 1.20 -1.75
N ILE A 80 16.27 1.01 -3.08
CA ILE A 80 15.76 -0.19 -3.78
C ILE A 80 16.44 -1.46 -3.27
N GLY A 81 17.75 -1.41 -2.99
CA GLY A 81 18.48 -2.54 -2.40
C GLY A 81 17.96 -2.92 -1.00
N ILE A 82 17.64 -1.93 -0.17
CA ILE A 82 17.04 -2.17 1.16
C ILE A 82 15.64 -2.76 1.02
N LEU A 83 14.77 -2.20 0.19
CA LEU A 83 13.43 -2.73 -0.05
C LEU A 83 13.48 -4.20 -0.53
N ARG A 84 14.41 -4.52 -1.42
CA ARG A 84 14.66 -5.90 -1.87
C ARG A 84 15.01 -6.83 -0.72
N THR A 85 15.88 -6.37 0.19
CA THR A 85 16.28 -7.16 1.37
C THR A 85 15.12 -7.36 2.32
N LEU A 86 14.35 -6.32 2.59
CA LEU A 86 13.15 -6.39 3.44
C LEU A 86 12.08 -7.31 2.83
N ALA A 87 11.89 -7.25 1.52
CA ALA A 87 10.92 -8.08 0.79
C ALA A 87 11.20 -9.59 0.88
N ALA A 88 12.41 -10.00 1.28
CA ALA A 88 12.74 -11.40 1.54
C ALA A 88 12.19 -11.93 2.89
N ASN A 89 11.65 -11.05 3.74
CA ASN A 89 11.04 -11.49 5.00
C ASN A 89 9.69 -12.17 4.74
N PRO A 90 9.40 -13.29 5.41
CA PRO A 90 8.15 -14.03 5.19
C PRO A 90 6.87 -13.25 5.52
N CYS A 91 6.96 -12.21 6.36
CA CYS A 91 5.83 -11.33 6.67
C CYS A 91 5.54 -10.31 5.57
N VAL A 92 6.46 -10.09 4.62
CA VAL A 92 6.24 -9.12 3.54
C VAL A 92 5.47 -9.78 2.40
N VAL A 93 4.30 -9.22 2.09
CA VAL A 93 3.35 -9.80 1.13
C VAL A 93 3.15 -8.97 -0.13
N ALA A 94 3.65 -7.73 -0.17
CA ALA A 94 3.56 -6.87 -1.34
C ALA A 94 4.65 -5.80 -1.37
N ILE A 95 4.96 -5.28 -2.55
CA ILE A 95 5.75 -4.07 -2.75
C ILE A 95 4.79 -2.86 -2.77
N GLY A 96 5.07 -1.88 -1.94
CA GLY A 96 4.27 -0.68 -1.73
C GLY A 96 4.29 -0.24 -0.25
N GLU A 97 3.71 0.85 0.08
CA GLU A 97 2.79 1.69 -0.69
C GLU A 97 3.57 2.52 -1.72
N MET A 98 3.15 2.44 -2.97
CA MET A 98 3.75 3.18 -4.08
C MET A 98 2.67 3.70 -5.03
N GLY A 99 3.00 4.59 -5.94
CA GLY A 99 2.03 5.14 -6.91
C GLY A 99 2.21 6.63 -7.14
N LEU A 100 1.10 7.33 -7.41
CA LEU A 100 1.12 8.76 -7.75
C LEU A 100 0.15 9.57 -6.88
N ASP A 101 0.59 10.76 -6.46
CA ASP A 101 -0.22 11.78 -5.76
C ASP A 101 0.05 13.14 -6.38
N PHE A 102 -0.76 13.54 -7.35
CA PHE A 102 -0.66 14.85 -7.99
C PHE A 102 -1.44 15.94 -7.27
N ASN A 103 -2.13 15.59 -6.18
CA ASN A 103 -2.79 16.54 -5.32
C ASN A 103 -1.78 17.28 -4.42
N ARG A 104 -0.94 16.53 -3.70
CA ARG A 104 -0.03 17.11 -2.71
C ARG A 104 1.33 17.50 -3.25
N ASN A 105 1.88 16.75 -4.20
CA ASN A 105 3.15 17.04 -4.88
C ASN A 105 4.34 17.33 -3.94
N PHE A 106 4.48 16.58 -2.83
CA PHE A 106 5.65 16.68 -1.94
C PHE A 106 6.95 16.22 -2.61
N SER A 107 6.83 15.37 -3.61
CA SER A 107 7.82 15.09 -4.64
C SER A 107 7.26 15.51 -6.00
N THR A 108 8.11 15.89 -6.94
CA THR A 108 7.63 16.29 -8.27
C THR A 108 7.03 15.11 -9.02
N PRO A 109 6.09 15.31 -9.99
CA PRO A 109 5.53 14.22 -10.79
C PRO A 109 6.60 13.32 -11.40
N ALA A 110 7.67 13.88 -11.96
CA ALA A 110 8.77 13.10 -12.55
C ALA A 110 9.51 12.22 -11.51
N GLN A 111 9.66 12.69 -10.27
CA GLN A 111 10.23 11.89 -9.18
C GLN A 111 9.29 10.77 -8.77
N GLN A 112 7.98 11.06 -8.69
CA GLN A 112 6.97 10.07 -8.36
C GLN A 112 6.90 8.97 -9.42
N GLU A 113 6.82 9.32 -10.71
CA GLU A 113 6.81 8.36 -11.81
C GLU A 113 8.05 7.46 -11.79
N LYS A 114 9.24 8.07 -11.65
CA LYS A 114 10.50 7.31 -11.55
C LYS A 114 10.50 6.33 -10.38
N ALA A 115 9.99 6.76 -9.20
CA ALA A 115 9.93 5.91 -8.03
C ALA A 115 8.89 4.81 -8.19
N PHE A 116 7.78 5.10 -8.85
CA PHE A 116 6.74 4.15 -9.14
C PHE A 116 7.24 3.05 -10.08
N GLU A 117 7.81 3.42 -11.24
CA GLU A 117 8.35 2.47 -12.20
C GLU A 117 9.45 1.58 -11.61
N ALA A 118 10.39 2.15 -10.83
CA ALA A 118 11.46 1.37 -10.19
C ALA A 118 10.92 0.32 -9.19
N GLN A 119 9.82 0.63 -8.49
CA GLN A 119 9.18 -0.31 -7.57
C GLN A 119 8.31 -1.35 -8.30
N LEU A 120 7.69 -0.99 -9.43
CA LEU A 120 7.01 -1.97 -10.29
C LEU A 120 8.01 -2.98 -10.87
N GLU A 121 9.20 -2.52 -11.31
CA GLU A 121 10.29 -3.40 -11.74
C GLU A 121 10.73 -4.34 -10.62
N LEU A 122 10.88 -3.82 -9.39
CA LEU A 122 11.23 -4.62 -8.22
C LEU A 122 10.16 -5.67 -7.92
N ALA A 123 8.88 -5.29 -7.95
CA ALA A 123 7.77 -6.20 -7.71
C ALA A 123 7.71 -7.32 -8.76
N ALA A 124 7.87 -6.98 -10.03
CA ALA A 124 7.93 -7.94 -11.13
C ALA A 124 9.10 -8.91 -10.99
N GLU A 125 10.28 -8.43 -10.61
CA GLU A 125 11.46 -9.27 -10.38
C GLU A 125 11.26 -10.23 -9.20
N LEU A 126 10.69 -9.74 -8.08
CA LEU A 126 10.48 -10.54 -6.88
C LEU A 126 9.22 -11.41 -6.93
N GLN A 127 8.40 -11.24 -7.97
CA GLN A 127 7.09 -11.91 -8.11
C GLN A 127 6.20 -11.69 -6.87
N LEU A 128 6.16 -10.43 -6.40
CA LEU A 128 5.27 -9.99 -5.32
C LEU A 128 4.15 -9.11 -5.87
N PRO A 129 2.95 -9.17 -5.27
CA PRO A 129 1.87 -8.23 -5.56
C PRO A 129 2.28 -6.78 -5.30
N VAL A 130 1.51 -5.83 -5.86
CA VAL A 130 1.74 -4.40 -5.63
C VAL A 130 0.58 -3.76 -4.86
N PHE A 131 0.94 -2.90 -3.90
CA PHE A 131 0.02 -2.14 -3.08
C PHE A 131 0.09 -0.66 -3.47
N LEU A 132 -0.98 -0.15 -4.10
CA LEU A 132 -0.96 1.10 -4.84
C LEU A 132 -1.75 2.21 -4.14
N HIS A 133 -1.12 3.38 -4.07
CA HIS A 133 -1.71 4.67 -3.76
C HIS A 133 -2.05 5.42 -5.05
N GLU A 134 -3.19 6.11 -5.08
CA GLU A 134 -3.52 7.05 -6.15
C GLU A 134 -4.28 8.26 -5.60
N ARG A 135 -3.86 9.45 -6.01
CA ARG A 135 -4.59 10.68 -5.75
C ARG A 135 -4.44 11.69 -6.89
N ASP A 136 -5.56 12.02 -7.55
CA ASP A 136 -5.63 12.99 -8.66
C ASP A 136 -4.62 12.69 -9.80
N ALA A 137 -4.32 11.41 -10.05
CA ALA A 137 -3.30 10.94 -10.99
C ALA A 137 -3.72 9.68 -11.79
N ALA A 138 -5.01 9.32 -11.78
CA ALA A 138 -5.51 8.04 -12.30
C ALA A 138 -5.10 7.77 -13.74
N ASP A 139 -5.25 8.73 -14.65
CA ASP A 139 -4.90 8.56 -16.07
C ASP A 139 -3.44 8.20 -16.26
N ARG A 140 -2.55 8.91 -15.54
CA ARG A 140 -1.11 8.68 -15.63
C ARG A 140 -0.72 7.37 -14.97
N GLN A 141 -1.30 7.05 -13.82
CA GLN A 141 -1.05 5.78 -13.13
C GLN A 141 -1.49 4.58 -13.98
N LEU A 142 -2.68 4.64 -14.57
CA LEU A 142 -3.18 3.63 -15.50
C LEU A 142 -2.29 3.47 -16.74
N GLN A 143 -1.79 4.58 -17.29
CA GLN A 143 -0.85 4.53 -18.43
C GLN A 143 0.42 3.75 -18.08
N ILE A 144 1.02 4.00 -16.91
CA ILE A 144 2.20 3.28 -16.43
C ILE A 144 1.86 1.82 -16.17
N LEU A 145 0.77 1.54 -15.43
CA LEU A 145 0.37 0.18 -15.08
C LEU A 145 0.15 -0.71 -16.32
N ARG A 146 -0.43 -0.17 -17.40
CA ARG A 146 -0.59 -0.93 -18.65
C ARG A 146 0.73 -1.48 -19.21
N THR A 147 1.84 -0.81 -18.96
CA THR A 147 3.17 -1.25 -19.40
C THR A 147 3.70 -2.42 -18.56
N TYR A 148 3.32 -2.46 -17.28
CA TYR A 148 3.87 -3.44 -16.33
C TYR A 148 2.93 -4.59 -16.00
N ARG A 149 1.61 -4.46 -16.25
CA ARG A 149 0.58 -5.38 -15.72
C ARG A 149 0.86 -6.86 -16.02
N ASP A 150 1.31 -7.18 -17.22
CA ASP A 150 1.59 -8.55 -17.64
C ASP A 150 2.79 -9.18 -16.89
N HIS A 151 3.58 -8.37 -16.20
CA HIS A 151 4.73 -8.80 -15.40
C HIS A 151 4.43 -8.89 -13.91
N LEU A 152 3.30 -8.33 -13.47
CA LEU A 152 2.89 -8.30 -12.06
C LEU A 152 2.03 -9.51 -11.70
N VAL A 153 2.30 -10.11 -10.55
CA VAL A 153 1.51 -11.24 -10.04
C VAL A 153 0.09 -10.81 -9.72
N ASP A 154 -0.06 -9.71 -8.99
CA ASP A 154 -1.36 -9.15 -8.59
C ASP A 154 -1.19 -7.67 -8.21
N ALA A 155 -2.31 -6.95 -8.10
CA ALA A 155 -2.30 -5.54 -7.76
C ALA A 155 -3.57 -5.11 -7.02
N VAL A 156 -3.41 -4.23 -6.03
CA VAL A 156 -4.54 -3.57 -5.38
C VAL A 156 -4.33 -2.06 -5.35
N THR A 157 -5.33 -1.30 -5.79
CA THR A 157 -5.40 0.14 -5.49
C THR A 157 -6.17 0.32 -4.20
N HIS A 158 -5.48 0.78 -3.14
CA HIS A 158 -6.11 0.92 -1.84
C HIS A 158 -6.77 2.30 -1.66
N CYS A 159 -7.70 2.40 -0.71
CA CYS A 159 -8.36 3.66 -0.39
C CYS A 159 -8.91 4.40 -1.62
N PHE A 160 -9.52 3.65 -2.54
CA PHE A 160 -10.05 4.20 -3.79
C PHE A 160 -11.10 5.29 -3.50
N THR A 161 -10.91 6.45 -4.12
CA THR A 161 -11.79 7.61 -4.05
C THR A 161 -11.93 8.31 -5.41
N GLY A 162 -11.54 7.62 -6.48
CA GLY A 162 -11.54 8.14 -7.85
C GLY A 162 -12.90 8.10 -8.53
N SER A 163 -12.91 8.51 -9.80
CA SER A 163 -14.10 8.53 -10.65
C SER A 163 -14.50 7.13 -11.13
N ARG A 164 -15.68 7.02 -11.71
CA ARG A 164 -16.17 5.80 -12.38
C ARG A 164 -15.21 5.34 -13.49
N GLU A 165 -14.70 6.28 -14.28
CA GLU A 165 -13.77 6.00 -15.37
C GLU A 165 -12.46 5.42 -14.84
N ALA A 166 -11.93 5.98 -13.74
CA ALA A 166 -10.75 5.45 -13.07
C ALA A 166 -11.00 4.04 -12.52
N LEU A 167 -12.17 3.80 -11.88
CA LEU A 167 -12.56 2.48 -11.39
C LEU A 167 -12.53 1.44 -12.50
N TYR A 168 -13.21 1.70 -13.62
CA TYR A 168 -13.22 0.78 -14.76
C TYR A 168 -11.82 0.60 -15.36
N GLY A 169 -11.01 1.66 -15.41
CA GLY A 169 -9.63 1.56 -15.87
C GLY A 169 -8.78 0.60 -15.02
N TYR A 170 -8.96 0.59 -13.69
CA TYR A 170 -8.29 -0.36 -12.80
C TYR A 170 -8.87 -1.79 -12.94
N LEU A 171 -10.19 -1.93 -13.05
CA LEU A 171 -10.84 -3.22 -13.25
C LEU A 171 -10.47 -3.85 -14.60
N ASP A 172 -10.34 -3.06 -15.67
CA ASP A 172 -9.89 -3.54 -16.99
C ASP A 172 -8.44 -4.06 -16.98
N LEU A 173 -7.66 -3.65 -15.99
CA LEU A 173 -6.32 -4.17 -15.72
C LEU A 173 -6.33 -5.29 -14.68
N ASP A 174 -7.49 -5.80 -14.30
CA ASP A 174 -7.65 -6.86 -13.30
C ASP A 174 -7.01 -6.51 -11.95
N LEU A 175 -7.24 -5.28 -11.47
CA LEU A 175 -6.82 -4.84 -10.15
C LEU A 175 -7.92 -5.04 -9.11
N HIS A 176 -7.52 -5.41 -7.91
CA HIS A 176 -8.39 -5.31 -6.74
C HIS A 176 -8.60 -3.85 -6.32
N ILE A 177 -9.78 -3.56 -5.79
CA ILE A 177 -10.16 -2.21 -5.34
C ILE A 177 -10.34 -2.22 -3.83
N GLY A 178 -9.48 -1.48 -3.12
CA GLY A 178 -9.56 -1.31 -1.67
C GLY A 178 -10.49 -0.16 -1.29
N ILE A 179 -11.56 -0.47 -0.56
CA ILE A 179 -12.55 0.49 -0.07
C ILE A 179 -12.30 0.76 1.40
N THR A 180 -12.43 2.01 1.82
CA THR A 180 -12.23 2.45 3.20
C THR A 180 -13.48 3.12 3.76
N GLY A 181 -13.41 3.60 5.02
CA GLY A 181 -14.48 4.36 5.66
C GLY A 181 -14.94 5.63 4.93
N TRP A 182 -14.26 6.04 3.85
CA TRP A 182 -14.74 7.12 2.97
C TRP A 182 -16.13 6.82 2.41
N VAL A 183 -16.47 5.56 2.15
CA VAL A 183 -17.81 5.17 1.68
C VAL A 183 -18.90 5.55 2.68
N CYS A 184 -18.58 5.69 3.95
CA CYS A 184 -19.52 6.09 5.01
C CYS A 184 -19.57 7.60 5.25
N ASP A 185 -18.79 8.41 4.52
CA ASP A 185 -18.77 9.86 4.67
C ASP A 185 -19.84 10.51 3.79
N ASP A 186 -20.88 11.07 4.40
CA ASP A 186 -22.04 11.63 3.70
C ASP A 186 -21.72 12.82 2.78
N LYS A 187 -20.55 13.46 2.96
CA LYS A 187 -20.14 14.61 2.14
C LYS A 187 -19.17 14.23 1.04
N ARG A 188 -18.27 13.27 1.32
CA ARG A 188 -17.16 12.91 0.44
C ARG A 188 -17.34 11.54 -0.22
N GLY A 189 -18.16 10.69 0.38
CA GLY A 189 -18.39 9.33 -0.07
C GLY A 189 -19.54 9.16 -1.06
N THR A 190 -20.31 10.21 -1.37
CA THR A 190 -21.54 10.10 -2.18
C THR A 190 -21.29 9.48 -3.56
N GLU A 191 -20.20 9.87 -4.24
CA GLU A 191 -19.84 9.28 -5.53
C GLU A 191 -19.42 7.82 -5.36
N LEU A 192 -18.56 7.55 -4.37
CA LEU A 192 -18.08 6.21 -4.05
C LEU A 192 -19.23 5.25 -3.69
N GLN A 193 -20.24 5.72 -2.93
CA GLN A 193 -21.44 4.93 -2.60
C GLN A 193 -22.23 4.49 -3.84
N GLY A 194 -22.15 5.25 -4.92
CA GLY A 194 -22.77 4.90 -6.20
C GLY A 194 -21.95 3.95 -7.08
N LEU A 195 -20.72 3.63 -6.66
CA LEU A 195 -19.77 2.77 -7.39
C LEU A 195 -19.60 1.38 -6.75
N VAL A 196 -19.99 1.23 -5.46
CA VAL A 196 -19.81 0.01 -4.65
C VAL A 196 -21.13 -0.61 -4.25
#